data_9b523a70be9ef9221843ce3a9627bd28
#
_entry.id   9b523a70be9ef9221843ce3a9627bd28
#
_cell.length_a   1.000
_cell.length_b   1.000
_cell.length_c   1.000
_cell.angle_alpha   90.00
_cell.angle_beta   90.00
_cell.angle_gamma   90.00
#
_symmetry.space_group_name_H-M   'P 1'
#
loop_
_entity.id
_entity.type
_entity.pdbx_description
1 polymer ?
#
loop_
_entity_poly.entity_id
_entity_poly.type
_entity_poly.pdbx_seq_one_letter_code
_entity_poly.pdbx_strand_id
1 'polypeptide(L)'
;ASFQEFYLNNKLKFAKSDDFKKIVSSKTIKDIGWFFGDYLKTNKKIDYTIKKAVTKGDSVYVTIKNKRNITAPVALYGLKNKKVKFKKWLPNIDSIKTIAIPKNNFNRVSLNFENSYPEFNSMDNWKKIGKNILNKPIQLKLFKDINDPYYNQLYLQPTIKYNYYDGALLGLKIHNRPILSRNFQFSITPQYGTKSNALNGTFNTRYTQYFENSTINRIYYSLSGSNLHYAEDLSYNTFNQNITIQFRRKNLRDVGGSYLSARLLNINRELATNDTQTDSDKYRVFKLKYYNNKPDVIKGIKYSFGTEIANNFSKVTGEIRYRKLTAKNTQLDFRFYAGSFIKNNTNTDFFSFGLDRANDYLFELSYIGRSESTGFLSQQFIMAEGGFKSVLEQRFANQFLVSFNSSIGIWRWLEVYNDVAFLKNRGNNIFFAYENGLRLNFIHNILELYLPIYSNNGWEINKNAYSKNIRFVLVAKPKAIFNFFRRGFL
;
A
#
# COMPACT_ATOMS: atom_id res chain seq x y z
N ALA A 1 1.80 14.71 46.78
CA ALA A 1 1.59 13.97 48.02
C ALA A 1 1.92 12.47 47.88
N SER A 2 1.16 11.66 47.14
CA SER A 2 1.39 10.20 47.07
C SER A 2 2.75 9.79 46.47
N PHE A 3 3.25 10.47 45.47
CA PHE A 3 4.58 10.22 44.89
C PHE A 3 5.71 10.55 45.86
N GLN A 4 5.59 11.67 46.59
CA GLN A 4 6.62 12.06 47.61
C GLN A 4 6.68 11.01 48.72
N GLU A 5 5.50 10.59 49.23
CA GLU A 5 5.44 9.57 50.26
C GLU A 5 5.98 8.21 49.78
N PHE A 6 5.62 7.80 48.55
CA PHE A 6 6.19 6.61 47.97
C PHE A 6 7.71 6.67 47.87
N TYR A 7 8.26 7.81 47.42
CA TYR A 7 9.70 8.01 47.34
C TYR A 7 10.34 7.96 48.72
N LEU A 8 9.80 8.66 49.70
CA LEU A 8 10.36 8.71 51.06
C LEU A 8 10.33 7.32 51.73
N ASN A 9 9.26 6.59 51.56
CA ASN A 9 9.10 5.26 52.19
C ASN A 9 9.94 4.16 51.54
N ASN A 10 10.28 4.34 50.26
CA ASN A 10 10.93 3.29 49.46
C ASN A 10 12.32 3.69 48.92
N LYS A 11 12.85 4.87 49.27
CA LYS A 11 14.22 5.23 48.92
C LYS A 11 15.20 4.19 49.50
N LEU A 12 16.14 3.74 48.69
CA LEU A 12 17.13 2.70 49.03
C LEU A 12 16.54 1.32 49.35
N LYS A 13 15.29 1.05 48.94
CA LYS A 13 14.60 -0.26 49.06
C LYS A 13 14.12 -0.75 47.73
N PHE A 14 13.88 -2.08 47.61
CA PHE A 14 13.22 -2.66 46.47
C PHE A 14 11.72 -2.35 46.51
N ALA A 15 11.26 -1.36 45.73
CA ALA A 15 9.87 -0.99 45.64
C ALA A 15 9.12 -1.80 44.58
N LYS A 16 7.89 -2.18 44.88
CA LYS A 16 6.98 -2.87 43.94
C LYS A 16 5.81 -1.98 43.56
N SER A 17 5.16 -2.30 42.46
CA SER A 17 3.94 -1.60 42.02
C SER A 17 2.82 -1.61 43.07
N ASP A 18 2.76 -2.70 43.86
CA ASP A 18 1.75 -2.85 44.92
C ASP A 18 1.99 -1.87 46.09
N ASP A 19 3.25 -1.51 46.39
CA ASP A 19 3.56 -0.52 47.43
C ASP A 19 3.05 0.87 47.01
N PHE A 20 3.25 1.23 45.74
CA PHE A 20 2.67 2.46 45.20
C PHE A 20 1.14 2.43 45.18
N LYS A 21 0.55 1.30 44.78
CA LYS A 21 -0.90 1.11 44.78
C LYS A 21 -1.51 1.31 46.16
N LYS A 22 -0.90 0.73 47.23
CA LYS A 22 -1.35 0.89 48.61
C LYS A 22 -1.38 2.37 49.04
N ILE A 23 -0.32 3.12 48.75
CA ILE A 23 -0.21 4.54 49.12
C ILE A 23 -1.26 5.38 48.34
N VAL A 24 -1.48 5.12 47.07
CA VAL A 24 -2.48 5.85 46.29
C VAL A 24 -3.87 5.50 46.76
N SER A 25 -4.17 4.21 47.04
CA SER A 25 -5.49 3.76 47.50
C SER A 25 -5.87 4.32 48.89
N SER A 26 -4.87 4.50 49.76
CA SER A 26 -5.13 5.09 51.10
C SER A 26 -5.47 6.59 51.05
N LYS A 27 -5.09 7.28 49.95
CA LYS A 27 -5.29 8.73 49.77
C LYS A 27 -6.42 9.14 48.83
N THR A 28 -7.14 8.19 48.27
CA THR A 28 -8.25 8.48 47.35
C THR A 28 -9.45 7.59 47.64
N ILE A 29 -10.62 8.20 47.62
CA ILE A 29 -11.94 7.49 47.67
C ILE A 29 -12.41 7.10 46.26
N LYS A 30 -11.69 7.54 45.19
CA LYS A 30 -12.04 7.23 43.81
C LYS A 30 -11.55 5.86 43.42
N ASP A 31 -12.34 5.14 42.61
CA ASP A 31 -11.88 3.90 42.03
C ASP A 31 -10.69 4.10 41.11
N ILE A 32 -9.57 3.48 41.44
CA ILE A 32 -8.33 3.42 40.66
C ILE A 32 -8.04 2.04 40.05
N GLY A 33 -9.04 1.14 40.13
CA GLY A 33 -8.95 -0.23 39.58
C GLY A 33 -8.67 -0.25 38.09
N TRP A 34 -9.29 0.65 37.34
CA TRP A 34 -9.02 0.81 35.89
C TRP A 34 -7.53 1.08 35.58
N PHE A 35 -6.82 1.84 36.42
CA PHE A 35 -5.42 2.19 36.20
C PHE A 35 -4.50 1.00 36.50
N PHE A 36 -4.58 0.44 37.72
CA PHE A 36 -3.71 -0.68 38.11
C PHE A 36 -4.10 -2.02 37.50
N GLY A 37 -5.37 -2.23 37.14
CA GLY A 37 -5.88 -3.41 36.48
C GLY A 37 -5.73 -3.33 34.96
N ASP A 38 -6.66 -2.64 34.32
CA ASP A 38 -6.80 -2.63 32.87
C ASP A 38 -5.66 -1.89 32.17
N TYR A 39 -5.29 -0.69 32.63
CA TYR A 39 -4.33 0.15 31.94
C TYR A 39 -2.88 -0.36 32.08
N LEU A 40 -2.45 -0.76 33.28
CA LEU A 40 -1.06 -1.21 33.50
C LEU A 40 -0.84 -2.71 33.21
N LYS A 41 -1.81 -3.57 33.49
CA LYS A 41 -1.62 -5.03 33.40
C LYS A 41 -2.11 -5.64 32.08
N THR A 42 -2.78 -4.87 31.20
CA THR A 42 -3.33 -5.38 29.96
C THR A 42 -2.89 -4.52 28.76
N ASN A 43 -3.16 -5.01 27.55
CA ASN A 43 -2.98 -4.24 26.32
C ASN A 43 -4.23 -3.45 25.90
N LYS A 44 -5.24 -3.36 26.77
CA LYS A 44 -6.44 -2.55 26.55
C LYS A 44 -6.06 -1.08 26.36
N LYS A 45 -6.88 -0.36 25.62
CA LYS A 45 -6.62 1.05 25.25
C LYS A 45 -7.82 1.92 25.63
N ILE A 46 -7.54 3.13 26.11
CA ILE A 46 -8.55 4.15 26.30
C ILE A 46 -8.90 4.76 24.96
N ASP A 47 -10.19 4.90 24.64
CA ASP A 47 -10.65 5.50 23.37
C ASP A 47 -12.11 5.99 23.54
N TYR A 48 -12.29 7.28 23.72
CA TYR A 48 -13.59 7.94 23.79
C TYR A 48 -13.87 8.75 22.54
N THR A 49 -15.14 9.05 22.26
CA THR A 49 -15.52 9.93 21.15
C THR A 49 -16.75 10.75 21.50
N ILE A 50 -16.83 11.98 21.01
CA ILE A 50 -18.04 12.79 21.10
C ILE A 50 -18.93 12.51 19.88
N LYS A 51 -20.06 11.86 20.11
CA LYS A 51 -21.04 11.57 19.05
C LYS A 51 -21.87 12.79 18.68
N LYS A 52 -22.33 13.54 19.68
CA LYS A 52 -23.25 14.67 19.50
C LYS A 52 -22.97 15.76 20.53
N ALA A 53 -23.13 17.01 20.13
CA ALA A 53 -23.13 18.17 21.03
C ALA A 53 -24.19 19.14 20.52
N VAL A 54 -25.25 19.34 21.31
CA VAL A 54 -26.45 20.12 20.92
C VAL A 54 -26.88 21.02 22.05
N THR A 55 -27.16 22.27 21.76
CA THR A 55 -27.77 23.19 22.72
C THR A 55 -29.28 22.95 22.83
N LYS A 56 -29.77 22.91 24.06
CA LYS A 56 -31.20 22.95 24.39
C LYS A 56 -31.38 23.87 25.62
N GLY A 57 -32.04 24.99 25.44
CA GLY A 57 -32.14 26.04 26.47
C GLY A 57 -30.74 26.51 26.90
N ASP A 58 -30.53 26.59 28.21
CA ASP A 58 -29.27 27.04 28.81
C ASP A 58 -28.25 25.91 29.01
N SER A 59 -28.48 24.77 28.40
CA SER A 59 -27.57 23.61 28.53
C SER A 59 -27.11 23.10 27.17
N VAL A 60 -25.88 22.58 27.15
CA VAL A 60 -25.31 21.81 26.03
C VAL A 60 -25.30 20.33 26.42
N TYR A 61 -26.02 19.53 25.64
CA TYR A 61 -26.09 18.09 25.80
C TYR A 61 -24.97 17.43 24.96
N VAL A 62 -24.03 16.78 25.65
CA VAL A 62 -22.89 16.12 25.03
C VAL A 62 -23.02 14.62 25.17
N THR A 63 -23.13 13.92 24.03
CA THR A 63 -23.20 12.45 24.00
C THR A 63 -21.80 11.90 23.75
N ILE A 64 -21.25 11.19 24.71
CA ILE A 64 -19.93 10.57 24.70
C ILE A 64 -20.10 9.06 24.57
N LYS A 65 -19.29 8.44 23.75
CA LYS A 65 -19.23 6.98 23.59
C LYS A 65 -17.84 6.48 23.95
N ASN A 66 -17.78 5.47 24.84
CA ASN A 66 -16.59 4.63 24.99
C ASN A 66 -16.52 3.66 23.81
N LYS A 67 -15.41 3.65 23.08
CA LYS A 67 -15.22 2.78 21.92
C LYS A 67 -14.47 1.50 22.25
N ARG A 68 -13.94 1.41 23.48
CA ARG A 68 -13.12 0.28 23.97
C ARG A 68 -13.48 -0.05 25.41
N ASN A 69 -12.95 -1.15 25.91
CA ASN A 69 -13.39 -1.77 27.17
C ASN A 69 -12.61 -1.27 28.41
N ILE A 70 -12.10 -0.03 28.41
CA ILE A 70 -11.55 0.59 29.62
C ILE A 70 -12.45 1.74 30.04
N THR A 71 -12.91 1.71 31.29
CA THR A 71 -13.71 2.75 31.90
C THR A 71 -12.85 3.70 32.70
N ALA A 72 -12.00 4.46 32.03
CA ALA A 72 -11.19 5.51 32.67
C ALA A 72 -11.99 6.79 32.86
N PRO A 73 -11.74 7.59 33.92
CA PRO A 73 -12.26 8.94 34.00
C PRO A 73 -11.82 9.79 32.82
N VAL A 74 -12.72 10.60 32.27
CA VAL A 74 -12.43 11.47 31.11
C VAL A 74 -12.77 12.93 31.43
N ALA A 75 -11.87 13.84 31.09
CA ALA A 75 -12.13 15.26 31.22
C ALA A 75 -12.85 15.80 29.98
N LEU A 76 -14.03 16.43 30.20
CA LEU A 76 -14.78 17.16 29.19
C LEU A 76 -14.48 18.65 29.30
N TYR A 77 -14.14 19.23 28.16
CA TYR A 77 -13.79 20.65 28.06
C TYR A 77 -14.80 21.38 27.16
N GLY A 78 -15.14 22.62 27.54
CA GLY A 78 -15.79 23.61 26.69
C GLY A 78 -14.75 24.62 26.21
N LEU A 79 -14.62 24.82 24.89
CA LEU A 79 -13.55 25.61 24.29
C LEU A 79 -14.09 26.76 23.42
N LYS A 80 -13.43 27.93 23.50
CA LYS A 80 -13.56 29.04 22.56
C LYS A 80 -12.18 29.48 22.12
N ASN A 81 -11.91 29.42 20.80
CA ASN A 81 -10.63 29.77 20.20
C ASN A 81 -9.44 29.06 20.87
N LYS A 82 -9.57 27.76 21.10
CA LYS A 82 -8.60 26.88 21.79
C LYS A 82 -8.37 27.25 23.30
N LYS A 83 -9.09 28.20 23.85
CA LYS A 83 -9.01 28.54 25.29
C LYS A 83 -10.08 27.76 26.03
N VAL A 84 -9.70 27.15 27.16
CA VAL A 84 -10.61 26.41 28.04
C VAL A 84 -11.53 27.43 28.75
N LYS A 85 -12.83 27.27 28.61
CA LYS A 85 -13.90 28.05 29.29
C LYS A 85 -14.69 27.22 30.31
N PHE A 86 -14.60 25.90 30.16
CA PHE A 86 -15.27 24.95 31.03
C PHE A 86 -14.45 23.66 31.10
N LYS A 87 -14.33 23.05 32.27
CA LYS A 87 -13.71 21.75 32.50
C LYS A 87 -14.49 20.97 33.53
N LYS A 88 -14.83 19.71 33.23
CA LYS A 88 -15.50 18.79 34.16
C LYS A 88 -14.91 17.38 33.96
N TRP A 89 -14.50 16.77 35.06
CA TRP A 89 -14.13 15.37 35.09
C TRP A 89 -15.40 14.51 35.15
N LEU A 90 -15.51 13.53 34.31
CA LEU A 90 -16.58 12.56 34.22
C LEU A 90 -16.05 11.24 34.74
N PRO A 91 -16.78 10.62 35.69
CA PRO A 91 -16.46 9.28 36.13
C PRO A 91 -16.75 8.28 35.00
N ASN A 92 -16.39 7.07 35.24
CA ASN A 92 -16.50 5.91 34.36
C ASN A 92 -17.70 5.96 33.39
N ILE A 93 -17.37 5.88 32.08
CA ILE A 93 -18.37 5.77 31.01
C ILE A 93 -18.19 4.40 30.36
N ASP A 94 -19.11 3.48 30.63
CA ASP A 94 -19.01 2.09 30.16
C ASP A 94 -19.31 1.96 28.66
N SER A 95 -20.35 2.64 28.18
CA SER A 95 -20.77 2.55 26.78
C SER A 95 -21.08 3.91 26.16
N ILE A 96 -22.28 4.41 26.34
CA ILE A 96 -22.73 5.71 25.84
C ILE A 96 -23.40 6.47 27.00
N LYS A 97 -23.01 7.75 27.17
CA LYS A 97 -23.56 8.64 28.16
C LYS A 97 -23.82 10.02 27.59
N THR A 98 -25.01 10.58 27.85
CA THR A 98 -25.31 11.97 27.52
C THR A 98 -25.28 12.79 28.78
N ILE A 99 -24.57 13.92 28.75
CA ILE A 99 -24.32 14.78 29.89
C ILE A 99 -24.75 16.19 29.52
N ALA A 100 -25.50 16.82 30.38
CA ALA A 100 -25.81 18.24 30.28
C ALA A 100 -24.70 19.05 30.98
N ILE A 101 -24.24 20.08 30.34
CA ILE A 101 -23.30 21.08 30.89
C ILE A 101 -23.83 22.48 30.62
N PRO A 102 -23.55 23.46 31.48
CA PRO A 102 -24.02 24.83 31.29
C PRO A 102 -23.55 25.41 29.97
N LYS A 103 -24.37 26.20 29.30
CA LYS A 103 -24.01 26.92 28.08
C LYS A 103 -23.17 28.15 28.43
N ASN A 104 -21.93 27.91 28.84
CA ASN A 104 -20.94 28.97 29.02
C ASN A 104 -20.44 29.49 27.65
N ASN A 105 -19.70 30.57 27.65
CA ASN A 105 -19.17 31.19 26.43
C ASN A 105 -18.14 30.31 25.69
N PHE A 106 -18.59 29.12 25.23
CA PHE A 106 -17.81 28.20 24.38
C PHE A 106 -18.64 27.69 23.19
N ASN A 107 -17.98 27.38 22.09
CA ASN A 107 -18.61 26.92 20.84
C ASN A 107 -18.16 25.53 20.40
N ARG A 108 -17.27 24.89 21.16
CA ARG A 108 -16.78 23.54 20.95
C ARG A 108 -16.63 22.79 22.23
N VAL A 109 -16.74 21.49 22.15
CA VAL A 109 -16.43 20.57 23.24
C VAL A 109 -15.30 19.63 22.83
N SER A 110 -14.47 19.26 23.80
CA SER A 110 -13.38 18.31 23.60
C SER A 110 -13.25 17.37 24.77
N LEU A 111 -12.83 16.14 24.51
CA LEU A 111 -12.38 15.21 25.54
C LEU A 111 -10.85 15.24 25.60
N ASN A 112 -10.30 15.07 26.81
CA ASN A 112 -8.86 14.94 27.04
C ASN A 112 -8.00 16.03 26.35
N PHE A 113 -8.48 17.28 26.34
CA PHE A 113 -7.84 18.39 25.61
C PHE A 113 -6.40 18.63 26.05
N GLU A 114 -6.11 18.48 27.34
CA GLU A 114 -4.77 18.66 27.91
C GLU A 114 -3.86 17.41 27.73
N ASN A 115 -4.34 16.36 27.04
CA ASN A 115 -3.62 15.10 26.84
C ASN A 115 -3.11 14.49 28.16
N SER A 116 -3.94 14.50 29.21
CA SER A 116 -3.59 14.02 30.55
C SER A 116 -3.26 12.52 30.58
N TYR A 117 -3.71 11.76 29.56
CA TYR A 117 -3.37 10.36 29.36
C TYR A 117 -3.36 10.03 27.84
N PRO A 118 -2.60 9.01 27.42
CA PRO A 118 -2.60 8.56 26.02
C PRO A 118 -3.93 7.91 25.67
N GLU A 119 -4.48 8.29 24.51
CA GLU A 119 -5.71 7.80 23.95
C GLU A 119 -5.45 7.20 22.58
N PHE A 120 -6.15 6.11 22.22
CA PHE A 120 -5.90 5.41 20.97
C PHE A 120 -6.20 6.29 19.75
N ASN A 121 -7.25 7.10 19.81
CA ASN A 121 -7.61 8.05 18.77
C ASN A 121 -8.17 9.35 19.35
N SER A 122 -7.35 10.37 19.45
CA SER A 122 -7.76 11.70 19.90
C SER A 122 -8.44 12.55 18.82
N MET A 123 -8.45 12.08 17.55
CA MET A 123 -8.94 12.87 16.43
C MET A 123 -10.45 13.06 16.43
N ASP A 124 -11.22 12.21 17.07
CA ASP A 124 -12.68 12.27 17.19
C ASP A 124 -13.19 12.76 18.56
N ASN A 125 -12.28 13.28 19.38
CA ASN A 125 -12.56 13.90 20.68
C ASN A 125 -13.10 15.33 20.60
N TRP A 126 -13.22 15.88 19.41
CA TRP A 126 -13.60 17.26 19.18
C TRP A 126 -14.95 17.35 18.48
N LYS A 127 -15.83 18.22 19.00
CA LYS A 127 -17.12 18.48 18.36
C LYS A 127 -17.48 19.96 18.44
N LYS A 128 -17.91 20.55 17.31
CA LYS A 128 -18.53 21.86 17.27
C LYS A 128 -20.00 21.71 17.75
N ILE A 129 -20.47 22.67 18.51
CA ILE A 129 -21.86 22.65 19.02
C ILE A 129 -22.81 23.02 17.89
N GLY A 130 -23.92 22.29 17.77
CA GLY A 130 -24.95 22.49 16.76
C GLY A 130 -24.76 21.69 15.47
N LYS A 131 -25.61 21.95 14.47
CA LYS A 131 -25.54 21.33 13.14
C LYS A 131 -24.48 22.05 12.30
N ASN A 132 -23.43 21.36 11.92
CA ASN A 132 -22.36 21.91 11.09
C ASN A 132 -21.92 20.89 10.04
N ILE A 133 -21.74 21.33 8.80
CA ILE A 133 -21.22 20.50 7.71
C ILE A 133 -19.77 20.08 8.01
N LEU A 134 -18.94 21.04 8.45
CA LEU A 134 -17.57 20.77 8.85
C LEU A 134 -17.41 20.91 10.35
N ASN A 135 -17.13 19.78 11.00
CA ASN A 135 -16.91 19.76 12.45
C ASN A 135 -15.62 20.50 12.86
N LYS A 136 -14.64 20.52 11.99
CA LYS A 136 -13.31 21.13 12.20
C LYS A 136 -12.96 22.05 11.05
N PRO A 137 -12.25 23.17 11.27
CA PRO A 137 -11.76 24.00 10.18
C PRO A 137 -10.74 23.24 9.33
N ILE A 138 -10.67 23.58 8.06
CA ILE A 138 -9.64 23.05 7.14
C ILE A 138 -8.34 23.79 7.39
N GLN A 139 -7.23 23.04 7.43
CA GLN A 139 -5.87 23.58 7.45
C GLN A 139 -5.07 22.98 6.30
N LEU A 140 -4.53 23.83 5.46
CA LEU A 140 -3.61 23.43 4.40
C LEU A 140 -2.18 23.44 4.95
N LYS A 141 -1.41 22.39 4.64
CA LYS A 141 0.00 22.26 5.00
C LYS A 141 0.81 21.72 3.83
N LEU A 142 2.05 22.13 3.71
CA LEU A 142 2.99 21.53 2.77
C LEU A 142 3.51 20.21 3.34
N PHE A 143 3.68 19.22 2.45
CA PHE A 143 4.17 17.86 2.75
C PHE A 143 3.32 17.14 3.81
N LYS A 144 3.97 16.49 4.78
CA LYS A 144 3.33 15.76 5.88
C LYS A 144 3.71 16.37 7.21
N ASP A 145 2.78 16.29 8.16
CA ASP A 145 2.98 16.77 9.51
C ASP A 145 2.30 15.84 10.52
N ILE A 146 2.49 16.11 11.80
CA ILE A 146 1.78 15.44 12.91
C ILE A 146 0.31 15.86 12.88
N ASN A 147 -0.57 14.93 13.29
CA ASN A 147 -1.99 15.22 13.42
C ASN A 147 -2.27 16.31 14.46
N ASP A 148 -2.97 17.36 14.05
CA ASP A 148 -3.61 18.30 14.98
C ASP A 148 -5.11 17.93 15.10
N PRO A 149 -5.57 17.51 16.29
CA PRO A 149 -6.96 17.13 16.50
C PRO A 149 -7.97 18.25 16.27
N TYR A 150 -7.53 19.49 16.26
CA TYR A 150 -8.38 20.67 16.07
C TYR A 150 -8.78 20.91 14.61
N TYR A 151 -7.97 20.46 13.64
CA TYR A 151 -8.14 20.73 12.21
C TYR A 151 -8.47 19.49 11.37
N ASN A 152 -9.14 19.71 10.27
CA ASN A 152 -9.13 18.80 9.12
C ASN A 152 -7.94 19.17 8.23
N GLN A 153 -6.82 18.50 8.44
CA GLN A 153 -5.57 18.81 7.74
C GLN A 153 -5.56 18.19 6.33
N LEU A 154 -5.27 19.02 5.34
CA LEU A 154 -4.97 18.65 3.97
C LEU A 154 -3.51 19.01 3.68
N TYR A 155 -2.80 18.07 3.09
CA TYR A 155 -1.39 18.20 2.77
C TYR A 155 -1.21 18.35 1.28
N LEU A 156 -0.39 19.31 0.88
CA LEU A 156 -0.03 19.62 -0.49
C LEU A 156 1.40 19.14 -0.72
N GLN A 157 1.61 18.35 -1.77
CA GLN A 157 2.93 17.82 -2.12
C GLN A 157 3.13 17.96 -3.63
N PRO A 158 4.07 18.80 -4.11
CA PRO A 158 4.47 18.82 -5.50
C PRO A 158 4.94 17.43 -5.94
N THR A 159 4.61 17.03 -7.16
CA THR A 159 5.00 15.75 -7.75
C THR A 159 5.49 15.93 -9.16
N ILE A 160 6.54 15.20 -9.50
CA ILE A 160 7.05 15.09 -10.87
C ILE A 160 7.11 13.60 -11.18
N LYS A 161 6.50 13.19 -12.29
CA LYS A 161 6.60 11.86 -12.87
C LYS A 161 6.98 11.98 -14.33
N TYR A 162 7.27 10.88 -14.95
CA TYR A 162 7.60 10.85 -16.37
C TYR A 162 7.03 9.56 -17.01
N ASN A 163 6.44 9.71 -18.16
CA ASN A 163 6.26 8.66 -19.15
C ASN A 163 6.54 9.24 -20.55
N TYR A 164 6.78 8.39 -21.51
CA TYR A 164 7.24 8.81 -22.84
C TYR A 164 6.21 9.65 -23.61
N TYR A 165 4.94 9.38 -23.40
CA TYR A 165 3.83 10.01 -24.14
C TYR A 165 3.37 11.33 -23.51
N ASP A 166 3.29 11.39 -22.21
CA ASP A 166 2.94 12.62 -21.49
C ASP A 166 4.14 13.55 -21.26
N GLY A 167 5.38 13.05 -21.43
CA GLY A 167 6.57 13.78 -21.04
C GLY A 167 6.70 13.91 -19.52
N ALA A 168 7.13 15.06 -19.03
CA ALA A 168 7.14 15.35 -17.60
C ALA A 168 5.71 15.64 -17.12
N LEU A 169 5.23 14.85 -16.16
CA LEU A 169 3.94 15.03 -15.50
C LEU A 169 4.16 15.88 -14.24
N LEU A 170 3.89 17.17 -14.37
CA LEU A 170 4.00 18.15 -13.28
C LEU A 170 2.66 18.20 -12.53
N GLY A 171 2.68 17.94 -11.24
CA GLY A 171 1.43 17.84 -10.50
C GLY A 171 1.48 18.29 -9.06
N LEU A 172 0.30 18.37 -8.46
CA LEU A 172 0.10 18.66 -7.06
C LEU A 172 -0.72 17.54 -6.41
N LYS A 173 -0.09 16.78 -5.50
CA LYS A 173 -0.79 15.78 -4.72
C LYS A 173 -1.44 16.42 -3.50
N ILE A 174 -2.75 16.33 -3.44
CA ILE A 174 -3.60 16.76 -2.33
C ILE A 174 -4.02 15.52 -1.56
N HIS A 175 -3.71 15.44 -0.25
CA HIS A 175 -4.02 14.26 0.54
C HIS A 175 -4.27 14.60 2.02
N ASN A 176 -4.95 13.69 2.74
CA ASN A 176 -5.20 13.80 4.17
C ASN A 176 -4.27 12.92 5.03
N ARG A 177 -3.21 12.37 4.47
CA ARG A 177 -2.33 11.41 5.14
C ARG A 177 -1.20 12.11 5.92
N PRO A 178 -1.29 12.19 7.26
CA PRO A 178 -0.23 12.73 8.11
C PRO A 178 0.94 11.73 8.27
N ILE A 179 1.88 12.04 9.18
CA ILE A 179 2.96 11.13 9.55
C ILE A 179 2.40 9.84 10.18
N LEU A 180 1.47 9.97 11.13
CA LEU A 180 0.78 8.83 11.73
C LEU A 180 -0.39 8.37 10.82
N SER A 181 -0.64 7.07 10.75
CA SER A 181 -1.68 6.54 9.86
C SER A 181 -3.08 6.88 10.37
N ARG A 182 -3.99 7.14 9.43
CA ARG A 182 -5.44 7.27 9.66
C ARG A 182 -6.17 6.10 9.03
N ASN A 183 -7.33 5.73 9.59
CA ASN A 183 -8.16 4.68 9.02
C ASN A 183 -8.65 5.05 7.62
N PHE A 184 -9.13 6.28 7.44
CA PHE A 184 -9.53 6.80 6.14
C PHE A 184 -8.44 7.70 5.56
N GLN A 185 -7.99 7.38 4.36
CA GLN A 185 -6.97 8.12 3.63
C GLN A 185 -7.45 8.35 2.20
N PHE A 186 -7.21 9.55 1.69
CA PHE A 186 -7.41 9.84 0.29
C PHE A 186 -6.23 10.63 -0.28
N SER A 187 -6.06 10.57 -1.57
CA SER A 187 -5.18 11.44 -2.34
C SER A 187 -5.74 11.67 -3.73
N ILE A 188 -5.65 12.89 -4.20
CA ILE A 188 -5.96 13.29 -5.57
C ILE A 188 -4.71 13.98 -6.09
N THR A 189 -4.30 13.65 -7.31
CA THR A 189 -3.08 14.20 -7.90
C THR A 189 -3.40 14.63 -9.33
N PRO A 190 -3.93 15.85 -9.56
CA PRO A 190 -3.96 16.45 -10.88
C PRO A 190 -2.52 16.68 -11.37
N GLN A 191 -2.28 16.42 -12.66
CA GLN A 191 -0.97 16.50 -13.31
C GLN A 191 -1.15 17.06 -14.72
N TYR A 192 -0.21 17.89 -15.16
CA TYR A 192 -0.13 18.37 -16.52
C TYR A 192 1.00 17.66 -17.24
N GLY A 193 0.73 17.06 -18.39
CA GLY A 193 1.69 16.42 -19.25
C GLY A 193 2.34 17.41 -20.20
N THR A 194 3.65 17.57 -20.13
CA THR A 194 4.37 18.59 -20.92
C THR A 194 4.46 18.25 -22.41
N LYS A 195 4.37 16.98 -22.79
CA LYS A 195 4.38 16.54 -24.19
C LYS A 195 2.96 16.38 -24.73
N SER A 196 2.06 15.75 -23.97
CA SER A 196 0.67 15.55 -24.37
C SER A 196 -0.17 16.85 -24.31
N ASN A 197 0.32 17.90 -23.64
CA ASN A 197 -0.41 19.14 -23.37
C ASN A 197 -1.79 18.89 -22.72
N ALA A 198 -1.95 17.78 -22.00
CA ALA A 198 -3.20 17.32 -21.42
C ALA A 198 -3.19 17.39 -19.90
N LEU A 199 -4.37 17.60 -19.32
CA LEU A 199 -4.59 17.46 -17.90
C LEU A 199 -4.89 15.99 -17.59
N ASN A 200 -3.96 15.35 -16.89
CA ASN A 200 -4.02 13.98 -16.43
C ASN A 200 -4.24 13.91 -14.92
N GLY A 201 -4.44 12.74 -14.38
CA GLY A 201 -4.52 12.63 -12.94
C GLY A 201 -4.67 11.24 -12.40
N THR A 202 -4.48 11.15 -11.09
CA THR A 202 -4.70 9.92 -10.35
C THR A 202 -5.44 10.22 -9.06
N PHE A 203 -6.31 9.33 -8.64
CA PHE A 203 -6.88 9.39 -7.29
C PHE A 203 -6.75 8.04 -6.59
N ASN A 204 -6.71 8.07 -5.28
CA ASN A 204 -6.75 6.88 -4.43
C ASN A 204 -7.46 7.21 -3.14
N THR A 205 -8.38 6.34 -2.72
CA THR A 205 -9.01 6.37 -1.40
C THR A 205 -8.83 5.02 -0.75
N ARG A 206 -8.65 5.00 0.57
CA ARG A 206 -8.54 3.77 1.34
C ARG A 206 -9.13 3.93 2.73
N TYR A 207 -9.99 3.00 3.11
CA TYR A 207 -10.43 2.80 4.49
C TYR A 207 -9.79 1.54 5.04
N THR A 208 -9.24 1.60 6.25
CA THR A 208 -8.63 0.46 6.95
C THR A 208 -9.45 0.13 8.19
N GLN A 209 -10.00 -1.05 8.22
CA GLN A 209 -10.70 -1.61 9.38
C GLN A 209 -9.76 -2.59 10.10
N TYR A 210 -9.55 -2.39 11.38
CA TYR A 210 -8.72 -3.24 12.23
C TYR A 210 -9.59 -4.19 13.03
N PHE A 211 -9.08 -5.41 13.24
CA PHE A 211 -9.73 -6.42 14.07
C PHE A 211 -8.81 -6.82 15.21
N GLU A 212 -9.36 -6.95 16.40
CA GLU A 212 -8.67 -7.46 17.59
C GLU A 212 -9.11 -8.91 17.82
N ASN A 213 -8.19 -9.76 18.32
CA ASN A 213 -8.45 -11.15 18.66
C ASN A 213 -9.10 -12.00 17.55
N SER A 214 -8.71 -11.76 16.31
CA SER A 214 -9.20 -12.45 15.10
C SER A 214 -8.04 -12.94 14.26
N THR A 215 -8.27 -13.98 13.45
CA THR A 215 -7.34 -14.45 12.40
C THR A 215 -7.10 -13.37 11.34
N ILE A 216 -8.08 -12.48 11.14
CA ILE A 216 -7.93 -11.29 10.32
C ILE A 216 -7.29 -10.20 11.17
N ASN A 217 -6.22 -9.60 10.65
CA ASN A 217 -5.60 -8.43 11.28
C ASN A 217 -6.31 -7.14 10.88
N ARG A 218 -6.56 -6.97 9.57
CA ARG A 218 -7.25 -5.80 9.02
C ARG A 218 -7.78 -6.05 7.63
N ILE A 219 -8.77 -5.25 7.25
CA ILE A 219 -9.31 -5.21 5.89
C ILE A 219 -9.08 -3.81 5.34
N TYR A 220 -8.60 -3.75 4.11
CA TYR A 220 -8.47 -2.53 3.32
C TYR A 220 -9.58 -2.49 2.28
N TYR A 221 -10.35 -1.43 2.27
CA TYR A 221 -11.28 -1.08 1.22
C TYR A 221 -10.68 0.09 0.44
N SER A 222 -10.45 -0.05 -0.84
CA SER A 222 -9.84 1.02 -1.64
C SER A 222 -10.51 1.22 -2.97
N LEU A 223 -10.58 2.48 -3.38
CA LEU A 223 -10.96 2.92 -4.72
C LEU A 223 -9.81 3.72 -5.29
N SER A 224 -9.45 3.47 -6.53
CA SER A 224 -8.42 4.23 -7.22
C SER A 224 -8.72 4.35 -8.70
N GLY A 225 -8.16 5.35 -9.33
CA GLY A 225 -8.27 5.54 -10.76
C GLY A 225 -7.14 6.38 -11.30
N SER A 226 -6.92 6.28 -12.58
CA SER A 226 -5.92 7.04 -13.32
C SER A 226 -6.44 7.39 -14.72
N ASN A 227 -5.98 8.53 -15.21
CA ASN A 227 -6.08 8.93 -16.59
C ASN A 227 -4.67 9.33 -17.03
N LEU A 228 -4.10 8.63 -18.03
CA LEU A 228 -2.75 8.84 -18.56
C LEU A 228 -2.70 8.40 -20.03
N HIS A 229 -1.68 8.82 -20.77
CA HIS A 229 -1.44 8.34 -22.12
C HIS A 229 -0.58 7.05 -22.09
N TYR A 230 -0.90 6.13 -22.98
CA TYR A 230 -0.19 4.86 -23.13
C TYR A 230 0.48 4.69 -24.51
N ALA A 231 0.08 5.54 -25.47
CA ALA A 231 0.66 5.71 -26.80
C ALA A 231 0.55 7.18 -27.19
N GLU A 232 1.04 7.56 -28.36
CA GLU A 232 0.93 8.92 -28.87
C GLU A 232 -0.53 9.25 -29.14
N ASP A 233 -1.02 10.33 -28.54
CA ASP A 233 -2.41 10.82 -28.59
C ASP A 233 -3.48 9.79 -28.13
N LEU A 234 -3.08 8.71 -27.47
CA LEU A 234 -4.01 7.70 -26.97
C LEU A 234 -3.96 7.61 -25.45
N SER A 235 -5.09 7.91 -24.83
CA SER A 235 -5.26 7.88 -23.38
C SER A 235 -5.94 6.61 -22.89
N TYR A 236 -5.82 6.36 -21.59
CA TYR A 236 -6.57 5.32 -20.90
C TYR A 236 -7.10 5.81 -19.56
N ASN A 237 -8.24 5.29 -19.18
CA ASN A 237 -8.86 5.49 -17.89
C ASN A 237 -8.98 4.17 -17.15
N THR A 238 -8.57 4.17 -15.87
CA THR A 238 -8.81 3.01 -15.01
C THR A 238 -9.66 3.39 -13.81
N PHE A 239 -10.54 2.49 -13.41
CA PHE A 239 -11.25 2.56 -12.14
C PHE A 239 -11.18 1.22 -11.43
N ASN A 240 -10.49 1.18 -10.30
CA ASN A 240 -10.17 -0.02 -9.54
C ASN A 240 -10.86 0.03 -8.18
N GLN A 241 -11.68 -0.96 -7.91
CA GLN A 241 -12.31 -1.24 -6.62
C GLN A 241 -11.60 -2.45 -6.02
N ASN A 242 -11.11 -2.32 -4.79
CA ASN A 242 -10.31 -3.39 -4.19
C ASN A 242 -10.64 -3.57 -2.72
N ILE A 243 -10.83 -4.83 -2.32
CA ILE A 243 -10.91 -5.28 -0.93
C ILE A 243 -9.71 -6.20 -0.69
N THR A 244 -8.88 -5.88 0.30
CA THR A 244 -7.73 -6.72 0.68
C THR A 244 -7.82 -7.08 2.15
N ILE A 245 -7.86 -8.37 2.44
CA ILE A 245 -7.80 -8.95 3.78
C ILE A 245 -6.34 -9.25 4.09
N GLN A 246 -5.83 -8.70 5.19
CA GLN A 246 -4.54 -9.06 5.75
C GLN A 246 -4.74 -10.00 6.93
N PHE A 247 -4.19 -11.19 6.84
CA PHE A 247 -4.23 -12.17 7.92
C PHE A 247 -3.26 -11.80 9.04
N ARG A 248 -3.59 -12.19 10.26
CA ARG A 248 -2.75 -11.98 11.43
C ARG A 248 -1.54 -12.91 11.38
N ARG A 249 -0.37 -12.37 11.65
CA ARG A 249 0.85 -13.17 11.77
C ARG A 249 0.83 -13.97 13.06
N LYS A 250 1.31 -15.22 13.02
CA LYS A 250 1.45 -16.06 14.21
C LYS A 250 2.48 -15.47 15.16
N ASN A 251 3.61 -15.02 14.64
CA ASN A 251 4.64 -14.33 15.39
C ASN A 251 4.71 -12.85 14.95
N LEU A 252 4.63 -11.91 15.90
CA LEU A 252 4.70 -10.48 15.62
C LEU A 252 6.08 -10.02 15.11
N ARG A 253 7.14 -10.79 15.40
CA ARG A 253 8.50 -10.53 14.91
C ARG A 253 8.69 -10.94 13.45
N ASP A 254 7.81 -11.80 12.90
CA ASP A 254 7.89 -12.20 11.50
C ASP A 254 7.72 -10.99 10.58
N VAL A 255 8.52 -10.94 9.52
CA VAL A 255 8.41 -9.92 8.48
C VAL A 255 7.45 -10.41 7.39
N GLY A 256 6.63 -9.48 6.84
CA GLY A 256 5.68 -9.80 5.77
C GLY A 256 4.32 -10.25 6.25
N GLY A 257 3.64 -11.10 5.50
CA GLY A 257 2.30 -11.61 5.83
C GLY A 257 1.56 -12.22 4.65
N SER A 258 0.38 -12.76 4.94
CA SER A 258 -0.55 -13.34 3.97
C SER A 258 -1.70 -12.39 3.71
N TYR A 259 -2.15 -12.35 2.47
CA TYR A 259 -3.21 -11.44 2.00
C TYR A 259 -4.13 -12.16 1.01
N LEU A 260 -5.41 -11.81 1.07
CA LEU A 260 -6.40 -12.15 0.05
C LEU A 260 -6.95 -10.85 -0.51
N SER A 261 -6.84 -10.65 -1.82
CA SER A 261 -7.28 -9.44 -2.51
C SER A 261 -8.32 -9.79 -3.55
N ALA A 262 -9.48 -9.13 -3.50
CA ALA A 262 -10.52 -9.18 -4.52
C ALA A 262 -10.62 -7.79 -5.15
N ARG A 263 -10.47 -7.73 -6.48
CA ARG A 263 -10.40 -6.47 -7.24
C ARG A 263 -11.34 -6.52 -8.44
N LEU A 264 -12.01 -5.41 -8.70
CA LEU A 264 -12.76 -5.19 -9.93
C LEU A 264 -12.16 -3.97 -10.63
N LEU A 265 -11.56 -4.21 -11.80
CA LEU A 265 -10.95 -3.17 -12.62
C LEU A 265 -11.84 -2.90 -13.82
N ASN A 266 -12.20 -1.66 -14.02
CA ASN A 266 -12.84 -1.18 -15.24
C ASN A 266 -11.78 -0.37 -15.99
N ILE A 267 -11.55 -0.73 -17.23
CA ILE A 267 -10.59 -0.08 -18.13
C ILE A 267 -11.33 0.45 -19.35
N ASN A 268 -11.01 1.69 -19.72
CA ASN A 268 -11.44 2.32 -20.94
C ASN A 268 -10.21 2.96 -21.57
N ARG A 269 -9.84 2.53 -22.78
CA ARG A 269 -8.70 3.08 -23.52
C ARG A 269 -9.15 3.51 -24.91
N GLU A 270 -8.52 4.55 -25.42
CA GLU A 270 -8.68 4.96 -26.81
C GLU A 270 -7.90 3.99 -27.71
N LEU A 271 -8.43 3.72 -28.90
CA LEU A 271 -7.77 2.91 -29.90
C LEU A 271 -7.35 3.80 -31.08
N ALA A 272 -6.25 3.43 -31.74
CA ALA A 272 -5.87 4.08 -32.99
C ALA A 272 -6.95 3.90 -34.04
N THR A 273 -7.13 4.88 -34.91
CA THR A 273 -8.22 4.91 -35.93
C THR A 273 -8.22 3.68 -36.87
N ASN A 274 -7.06 3.04 -37.03
CA ASN A 274 -6.88 1.85 -37.86
C ASN A 274 -6.87 0.54 -37.05
N ASP A 275 -7.11 0.59 -35.73
CA ASP A 275 -7.15 -0.60 -34.90
C ASP A 275 -8.53 -1.24 -34.97
N THR A 276 -8.63 -2.40 -35.61
CA THR A 276 -9.87 -3.19 -35.72
C THR A 276 -10.19 -4.01 -34.47
N GLN A 277 -9.37 -3.90 -33.41
CA GLN A 277 -9.47 -4.70 -32.19
C GLN A 277 -10.46 -4.09 -31.18
N THR A 278 -11.75 -4.07 -31.52
CA THR A 278 -12.82 -3.47 -30.70
C THR A 278 -13.01 -4.14 -29.32
N ASP A 279 -12.54 -5.37 -29.13
CA ASP A 279 -12.72 -6.14 -27.88
C ASP A 279 -11.86 -5.62 -26.72
N SER A 280 -10.96 -4.70 -26.96
CA SER A 280 -9.96 -4.23 -25.97
C SER A 280 -10.03 -2.74 -25.65
N ASP A 281 -11.05 -2.03 -26.13
CA ASP A 281 -11.27 -0.62 -25.82
C ASP A 281 -11.91 -0.41 -24.45
N LYS A 282 -12.94 -1.20 -24.12
CA LYS A 282 -13.69 -1.15 -22.86
C LYS A 282 -13.87 -2.55 -22.31
N TYR A 283 -13.25 -2.83 -21.18
CA TYR A 283 -13.37 -4.12 -20.55
C TYR A 283 -13.31 -4.04 -19.03
N ARG A 284 -13.78 -5.10 -18.40
CA ARG A 284 -13.81 -5.25 -16.95
C ARG A 284 -13.15 -6.58 -16.58
N VAL A 285 -12.26 -6.53 -15.59
CA VAL A 285 -11.57 -7.72 -15.07
C VAL A 285 -11.83 -7.82 -13.58
N PHE A 286 -12.40 -8.93 -13.16
CA PHE A 286 -12.41 -9.35 -11.76
C PHE A 286 -11.17 -10.18 -11.50
N LYS A 287 -10.39 -9.81 -10.45
CA LYS A 287 -9.16 -10.48 -10.05
C LYS A 287 -9.21 -10.85 -8.58
N LEU A 288 -9.15 -12.15 -8.30
CA LEU A 288 -8.97 -12.68 -6.95
C LEU A 288 -7.55 -13.20 -6.82
N LYS A 289 -6.81 -12.74 -5.79
CA LYS A 289 -5.42 -13.15 -5.57
C LYS A 289 -5.14 -13.38 -4.10
N TYR A 290 -4.69 -14.58 -3.76
CA TYR A 290 -4.02 -14.85 -2.49
C TYR A 290 -2.51 -14.71 -2.68
N TYR A 291 -1.85 -14.03 -1.76
CA TYR A 291 -0.39 -13.94 -1.80
C TYR A 291 0.20 -13.93 -0.39
N ASN A 292 1.34 -14.60 -0.27
CA ASN A 292 2.18 -14.59 0.91
C ASN A 292 3.53 -13.97 0.56
N ASN A 293 3.98 -13.04 1.37
CA ASN A 293 5.26 -12.38 1.18
C ASN A 293 6.02 -12.43 2.50
N LYS A 294 7.06 -13.26 2.55
CA LYS A 294 8.01 -13.35 3.68
C LYS A 294 9.38 -12.87 3.20
N PRO A 295 9.58 -11.54 3.13
CA PRO A 295 10.87 -10.99 2.79
C PRO A 295 11.83 -11.22 3.95
N ASP A 296 13.01 -11.77 3.64
CA ASP A 296 14.12 -11.89 4.57
C ASP A 296 15.40 -11.51 3.82
N VAL A 297 16.43 -11.10 4.53
CA VAL A 297 17.73 -10.75 3.96
C VAL A 297 18.46 -12.00 3.48
N ILE A 298 18.40 -13.07 4.28
CA ILE A 298 19.12 -14.34 4.00
C ILE A 298 18.26 -15.29 3.18
N LYS A 299 16.98 -15.46 3.55
CA LYS A 299 16.09 -16.44 2.93
C LYS A 299 14.69 -15.87 2.79
N GLY A 300 14.31 -15.45 1.59
CA GLY A 300 12.98 -14.95 1.29
C GLY A 300 12.16 -15.95 0.49
N ILE A 301 10.89 -16.11 0.83
CA ILE A 301 9.93 -16.87 0.03
C ILE A 301 8.68 -16.03 -0.21
N LYS A 302 8.21 -16.01 -1.45
CA LYS A 302 6.97 -15.36 -1.86
C LYS A 302 6.20 -16.32 -2.73
N TYR A 303 4.90 -16.44 -2.51
CA TYR A 303 4.05 -17.20 -3.41
C TYR A 303 2.69 -16.53 -3.57
N SER A 304 2.08 -16.76 -4.71
CA SER A 304 0.75 -16.22 -5.00
C SER A 304 -0.03 -17.18 -5.90
N PHE A 305 -1.33 -17.20 -5.70
CA PHE A 305 -2.30 -17.88 -6.54
C PHE A 305 -3.40 -16.90 -6.87
N GLY A 306 -3.84 -16.89 -8.12
CA GLY A 306 -4.83 -15.94 -8.56
C GLY A 306 -5.71 -16.46 -9.68
N THR A 307 -6.87 -15.83 -9.81
CA THR A 307 -7.74 -15.99 -10.97
C THR A 307 -8.15 -14.62 -11.48
N GLU A 308 -8.29 -14.51 -12.78
CA GLU A 308 -8.84 -13.36 -13.47
C GLU A 308 -10.02 -13.79 -14.32
N ILE A 309 -11.11 -13.03 -14.25
CA ILE A 309 -12.36 -13.31 -14.97
C ILE A 309 -12.78 -12.02 -15.67
N ALA A 310 -12.98 -12.12 -16.98
CA ALA A 310 -13.53 -11.09 -17.85
C ALA A 310 -14.61 -11.69 -18.73
N ASN A 311 -15.29 -10.89 -19.54
CA ASN A 311 -16.34 -11.40 -20.42
C ASN A 311 -15.81 -12.45 -21.41
N ASN A 312 -14.64 -12.19 -22.00
CA ASN A 312 -14.06 -12.98 -23.07
C ASN A 312 -13.01 -13.98 -22.60
N PHE A 313 -12.55 -13.90 -21.36
CA PHE A 313 -11.57 -14.85 -20.84
C PHE A 313 -11.72 -15.11 -19.34
N SER A 314 -11.23 -16.27 -18.93
CA SER A 314 -10.91 -16.57 -17.53
C SER A 314 -9.61 -17.34 -17.45
N LYS A 315 -8.75 -17.00 -16.48
CA LYS A 315 -7.46 -17.65 -16.31
C LYS A 315 -7.09 -17.80 -14.84
N VAL A 316 -6.28 -18.81 -14.56
CA VAL A 316 -5.69 -19.09 -13.24
C VAL A 316 -4.18 -18.99 -13.32
N THR A 317 -3.56 -18.54 -12.25
CA THR A 317 -2.11 -18.33 -12.19
C THR A 317 -1.56 -18.75 -10.83
N GLY A 318 -0.35 -19.29 -10.83
CA GLY A 318 0.43 -19.57 -9.63
C GLY A 318 1.86 -19.11 -9.81
N GLU A 319 2.44 -18.52 -8.79
CA GLU A 319 3.83 -18.09 -8.80
C GLU A 319 4.48 -18.36 -7.45
N ILE A 320 5.70 -18.88 -7.46
CA ILE A 320 6.54 -19.06 -6.28
C ILE A 320 7.90 -18.44 -6.60
N ARG A 321 8.40 -17.60 -5.70
CA ARG A 321 9.75 -17.03 -5.76
C ARG A 321 10.50 -17.39 -4.49
N TYR A 322 11.71 -17.90 -4.67
CA TYR A 322 12.62 -18.26 -3.59
C TYR A 322 13.94 -17.53 -3.79
N ARG A 323 14.38 -16.83 -2.76
CA ARG A 323 15.64 -16.12 -2.74
C ARG A 323 16.47 -16.57 -1.53
N LYS A 324 17.76 -16.85 -1.74
CA LYS A 324 18.68 -17.21 -0.68
C LYS A 324 20.03 -16.52 -0.88
N LEU A 325 20.55 -15.94 0.18
CA LEU A 325 21.93 -15.50 0.26
C LEU A 325 22.73 -16.61 0.96
N THR A 326 23.77 -17.12 0.29
CA THR A 326 24.63 -18.16 0.84
C THR A 326 25.66 -17.58 1.80
N ALA A 327 26.33 -18.44 2.59
CA ALA A 327 27.43 -18.02 3.48
C ALA A 327 28.62 -17.39 2.71
N LYS A 328 28.77 -17.69 1.42
CA LYS A 328 29.79 -17.10 0.53
C LYS A 328 29.31 -15.79 -0.15
N ASN A 329 28.26 -15.15 0.35
CA ASN A 329 27.63 -13.97 -0.27
C ASN A 329 27.11 -14.17 -1.71
N THR A 330 26.92 -15.42 -2.13
CA THR A 330 26.30 -15.73 -3.41
C THR A 330 24.80 -15.65 -3.30
N GLN A 331 24.15 -14.86 -4.14
CA GLN A 331 22.71 -14.80 -4.20
C GLN A 331 22.16 -15.85 -5.15
N LEU A 332 21.17 -16.60 -4.69
CA LEU A 332 20.35 -17.52 -5.47
C LEU A 332 18.93 -16.98 -5.56
N ASP A 333 18.40 -16.90 -6.76
CA ASP A 333 17.04 -16.41 -7.02
C ASP A 333 16.33 -17.41 -7.97
N PHE A 334 15.22 -17.98 -7.53
CA PHE A 334 14.44 -18.95 -8.29
C PHE A 334 12.99 -18.49 -8.37
N ARG A 335 12.40 -18.58 -9.56
CA ARG A 335 10.99 -18.31 -9.77
C ARG A 335 10.37 -19.45 -10.58
N PHE A 336 9.26 -19.97 -10.10
CA PHE A 336 8.37 -20.84 -10.83
C PHE A 336 7.05 -20.13 -11.08
N TYR A 337 6.58 -20.16 -12.31
CA TYR A 337 5.29 -19.63 -12.70
C TYR A 337 4.50 -20.66 -13.50
N ALA A 338 3.21 -20.76 -13.27
CA ALA A 338 2.28 -21.55 -14.07
C ALA A 338 0.98 -20.77 -14.23
N GLY A 339 0.51 -20.66 -15.45
CA GLY A 339 -0.75 -20.02 -15.80
C GLY A 339 -1.49 -20.79 -16.89
N SER A 340 -2.80 -20.86 -16.78
CA SER A 340 -3.66 -21.48 -17.79
C SER A 340 -4.95 -20.70 -17.97
N PHE A 341 -5.38 -20.58 -19.21
CA PHE A 341 -6.74 -20.13 -19.51
C PHE A 341 -7.71 -21.28 -19.23
N ILE A 342 -8.79 -20.99 -18.50
CA ILE A 342 -9.94 -21.87 -18.36
C ILE A 342 -10.88 -21.64 -19.55
N LYS A 343 -11.06 -20.37 -19.92
CA LYS A 343 -11.83 -19.92 -21.07
C LYS A 343 -11.03 -18.83 -21.78
N ASN A 344 -10.92 -18.92 -23.10
CA ASN A 344 -10.34 -17.87 -23.92
C ASN A 344 -11.10 -17.73 -25.24
N ASN A 345 -11.91 -16.68 -25.35
CA ASN A 345 -12.66 -16.29 -26.55
C ASN A 345 -12.12 -14.96 -27.11
N THR A 346 -10.88 -14.61 -26.80
CA THR A 346 -10.22 -13.42 -27.36
C THR A 346 -9.63 -13.74 -28.73
N ASN A 347 -9.65 -12.77 -29.62
CA ASN A 347 -9.13 -12.91 -30.99
C ASN A 347 -7.68 -12.42 -31.12
N THR A 348 -7.09 -11.87 -30.05
CA THR A 348 -5.77 -11.25 -30.06
C THR A 348 -4.96 -11.69 -28.85
N ASP A 349 -3.65 -11.44 -28.91
CA ASP A 349 -2.74 -11.72 -27.80
C ASP A 349 -2.74 -10.63 -26.70
N PHE A 350 -3.63 -9.64 -26.79
CA PHE A 350 -3.68 -8.55 -25.81
C PHE A 350 -3.90 -9.03 -24.36
N PHE A 351 -4.65 -10.10 -24.18
CA PHE A 351 -4.90 -10.70 -22.86
C PHE A 351 -4.06 -11.96 -22.58
N SER A 352 -3.23 -12.41 -23.54
CA SER A 352 -2.41 -13.61 -23.43
C SER A 352 -1.31 -13.46 -22.38
N PHE A 353 -0.76 -14.59 -21.90
CA PHE A 353 0.45 -14.57 -21.07
C PHE A 353 1.64 -14.14 -21.93
N GLY A 354 2.46 -13.23 -21.43
CA GLY A 354 3.66 -12.77 -22.10
C GLY A 354 4.87 -13.64 -21.77
N LEU A 355 5.67 -14.03 -22.76
CA LEU A 355 6.93 -14.74 -22.56
C LEU A 355 8.07 -13.76 -22.20
N ASP A 356 8.35 -12.80 -23.08
CA ASP A 356 9.44 -11.83 -22.97
C ASP A 356 8.96 -10.45 -22.49
N ARG A 357 7.73 -10.09 -22.81
CA ARG A 357 7.13 -8.81 -22.44
C ARG A 357 5.72 -9.01 -21.89
N ALA A 358 5.45 -8.45 -20.74
CA ALA A 358 4.14 -8.54 -20.13
C ALA A 358 3.10 -7.72 -20.92
N ASN A 359 1.95 -8.33 -21.19
CA ASN A 359 0.77 -7.64 -21.68
C ASN A 359 0.15 -6.85 -20.52
N ASP A 360 0.33 -5.53 -20.50
CA ASP A 360 -0.13 -4.68 -19.41
C ASP A 360 -1.58 -4.21 -19.61
N TYR A 361 -2.49 -5.14 -19.96
CA TYR A 361 -3.92 -4.84 -20.11
C TYR A 361 -4.61 -4.34 -18.84
N LEU A 362 -3.97 -4.46 -17.66
CA LEU A 362 -4.47 -3.87 -16.41
C LEU A 362 -3.89 -2.47 -16.15
N PHE A 363 -2.98 -1.99 -16.98
CA PHE A 363 -2.28 -0.71 -16.83
C PHE A 363 -1.62 -0.53 -15.45
N GLU A 364 -1.03 -1.61 -14.93
CA GLU A 364 -0.40 -1.65 -13.59
C GLU A 364 1.12 -1.56 -13.62
N LEU A 365 1.73 -1.87 -14.77
CA LEU A 365 3.17 -1.92 -14.90
C LEU A 365 3.76 -0.51 -15.17
N SER A 366 4.97 -0.29 -14.68
CA SER A 366 5.64 1.01 -14.77
C SER A 366 6.51 1.10 -16.05
N TYR A 367 5.94 0.82 -17.21
CA TYR A 367 6.61 1.06 -18.48
C TYR A 367 6.80 2.56 -18.72
N ILE A 368 7.99 2.96 -19.17
CA ILE A 368 8.29 4.32 -19.62
C ILE A 368 7.66 4.57 -21.00
N GLY A 369 7.87 3.62 -21.94
CA GLY A 369 7.25 3.58 -23.26
C GLY A 369 6.42 2.32 -23.43
N ARG A 370 5.16 2.35 -22.95
CA ARG A 370 4.29 1.17 -22.84
C ARG A 370 4.00 0.49 -24.18
N SER A 371 3.73 1.29 -25.21
CA SER A 371 3.39 0.81 -26.55
C SER A 371 4.58 0.71 -27.50
N GLU A 372 5.80 1.07 -27.03
CA GLU A 372 6.99 1.01 -27.86
C GLU A 372 7.40 -0.44 -28.14
N SER A 373 7.39 -0.82 -29.40
CA SER A 373 7.80 -2.15 -29.88
C SER A 373 9.22 -2.16 -30.43
N THR A 374 9.80 -1.00 -30.73
CA THR A 374 11.16 -0.82 -31.28
C THR A 374 11.93 0.25 -30.49
N GLY A 375 13.22 0.37 -30.74
CA GLY A 375 14.07 1.37 -30.11
C GLY A 375 14.38 1.07 -28.63
N PHE A 376 15.07 2.02 -27.98
CA PHE A 376 15.58 1.86 -26.61
C PHE A 376 14.49 1.55 -25.58
N LEU A 377 13.33 2.20 -25.66
CA LEU A 377 12.25 2.00 -24.67
C LEU A 377 11.59 0.62 -24.78
N SER A 378 11.64 -0.03 -25.95
CA SER A 378 11.16 -1.41 -26.12
C SER A 378 12.03 -2.41 -25.36
N GLN A 379 13.25 -2.05 -25.03
CA GLN A 379 14.20 -2.86 -24.29
C GLN A 379 14.00 -2.81 -22.76
N GLN A 380 13.10 -1.94 -22.27
CA GLN A 380 12.76 -1.92 -20.85
C GLN A 380 12.15 -3.26 -20.44
N PHE A 381 12.83 -3.96 -19.51
CA PHE A 381 12.38 -5.23 -18.99
C PHE A 381 11.52 -5.02 -17.73
N ILE A 382 10.33 -5.56 -17.78
CA ILE A 382 9.47 -5.77 -16.61
C ILE A 382 9.08 -7.24 -16.66
N MET A 383 9.32 -7.96 -15.58
CA MET A 383 9.11 -9.41 -15.50
C MET A 383 7.72 -9.79 -15.99
N ALA A 384 7.66 -10.40 -17.17
CA ALA A 384 6.48 -11.03 -17.74
C ALA A 384 6.17 -12.37 -17.04
N GLU A 385 5.10 -13.00 -17.42
CA GLU A 385 4.73 -14.32 -16.92
C GLU A 385 5.84 -15.35 -17.21
N GLY A 386 6.39 -15.37 -18.43
CA GLY A 386 7.50 -16.24 -18.83
C GLY A 386 8.83 -15.79 -18.25
N GLY A 387 9.07 -14.48 -18.14
CA GLY A 387 10.28 -13.90 -17.56
C GLY A 387 11.50 -13.91 -18.49
N PHE A 388 11.32 -14.16 -19.79
CA PHE A 388 12.38 -14.18 -20.81
C PHE A 388 12.84 -12.77 -21.17
N LYS A 389 14.09 -12.67 -21.62
CA LYS A 389 14.71 -11.42 -22.08
C LYS A 389 14.90 -11.43 -23.59
N SER A 390 15.14 -12.62 -24.19
CA SER A 390 15.20 -12.81 -25.63
C SER A 390 13.81 -12.80 -26.26
N VAL A 391 13.71 -12.19 -27.43
CA VAL A 391 12.50 -12.24 -28.26
C VAL A 391 12.55 -13.53 -29.07
N LEU A 392 11.67 -14.46 -28.74
CA LEU A 392 11.56 -15.75 -29.41
C LEU A 392 10.41 -15.74 -30.43
N GLU A 393 10.32 -16.80 -31.25
CA GLU A 393 9.26 -16.97 -32.26
C GLU A 393 7.85 -16.86 -31.65
N GLN A 394 7.60 -17.56 -30.52
CA GLN A 394 6.34 -17.49 -29.81
C GLN A 394 6.51 -16.60 -28.56
N ARG A 395 5.99 -15.39 -28.65
CA ARG A 395 6.11 -14.37 -27.61
C ARG A 395 4.98 -14.42 -26.56
N PHE A 396 3.86 -15.03 -26.92
CA PHE A 396 2.64 -15.06 -26.11
C PHE A 396 2.09 -16.46 -26.01
N ALA A 397 1.33 -16.72 -24.96
CA ALA A 397 0.61 -17.96 -24.75
C ALA A 397 -0.87 -17.71 -24.47
N ASN A 398 -1.75 -18.20 -25.32
CA ASN A 398 -3.20 -18.02 -25.20
C ASN A 398 -3.96 -19.25 -24.68
N GLN A 399 -3.24 -20.33 -24.31
CA GLN A 399 -3.78 -21.49 -23.60
C GLN A 399 -3.10 -21.66 -22.24
N PHE A 400 -1.81 -21.99 -22.20
CA PHE A 400 -1.08 -22.08 -20.95
C PHE A 400 0.39 -21.68 -21.12
N LEU A 401 1.00 -21.30 -20.00
CA LEU A 401 2.42 -20.98 -19.86
C LEU A 401 2.91 -21.53 -18.53
N VAL A 402 4.01 -22.32 -18.56
CA VAL A 402 4.76 -22.74 -17.39
C VAL A 402 6.19 -22.30 -17.57
N SER A 403 6.76 -21.59 -16.61
CA SER A 403 8.15 -21.13 -16.69
C SER A 403 8.91 -21.33 -15.38
N PHE A 404 10.20 -21.57 -15.52
CA PHE A 404 11.16 -21.59 -14.43
C PHE A 404 12.31 -20.62 -14.78
N ASN A 405 12.54 -19.67 -13.89
CA ASN A 405 13.59 -18.68 -14.02
C ASN A 405 14.57 -18.84 -12.85
N SER A 406 15.85 -18.84 -13.14
CA SER A 406 16.91 -18.94 -12.14
C SER A 406 17.97 -17.87 -12.36
N SER A 407 18.55 -17.37 -11.28
CA SER A 407 19.67 -16.44 -11.30
C SER A 407 20.60 -16.78 -10.14
N ILE A 408 21.89 -16.89 -10.46
CA ILE A 408 22.94 -17.28 -9.53
C ILE A 408 24.06 -16.24 -9.57
N GLY A 409 24.34 -15.60 -8.44
CA GLY A 409 25.43 -14.66 -8.30
C GLY A 409 26.78 -15.34 -8.46
N ILE A 410 27.64 -14.80 -9.31
CA ILE A 410 29.02 -15.26 -9.50
C ILE A 410 29.98 -14.35 -8.76
N TRP A 411 29.80 -13.05 -8.90
CA TRP A 411 30.68 -12.06 -8.32
C TRP A 411 29.93 -10.73 -8.08
N ARG A 412 29.97 -10.23 -6.85
CA ARG A 412 29.34 -8.97 -6.45
C ARG A 412 27.92 -8.82 -7.05
N TRP A 413 27.79 -8.00 -8.09
CA TRP A 413 26.54 -7.69 -8.81
C TRP A 413 26.42 -8.45 -10.15
N LEU A 414 27.35 -9.35 -10.48
CA LEU A 414 27.29 -10.19 -11.68
C LEU A 414 26.63 -11.53 -11.37
N GLU A 415 25.59 -11.85 -12.11
CA GLU A 415 24.81 -13.09 -11.99
C GLU A 415 24.73 -13.79 -13.35
N VAL A 416 24.68 -15.11 -13.37
CA VAL A 416 24.22 -15.91 -14.52
C VAL A 416 22.74 -16.18 -14.34
N TYR A 417 21.95 -16.00 -15.39
CA TYR A 417 20.57 -16.41 -15.39
C TYR A 417 20.28 -17.50 -16.43
N ASN A 418 19.29 -18.34 -16.13
CA ASN A 418 18.76 -19.38 -17.02
C ASN A 418 17.25 -19.39 -16.89
N ASP A 419 16.56 -19.39 -18.03
CA ASP A 419 15.12 -19.42 -18.12
C ASP A 419 14.68 -20.54 -19.05
N VAL A 420 13.68 -21.30 -18.60
CA VAL A 420 13.03 -22.32 -19.40
C VAL A 420 11.51 -22.18 -19.31
N ALA A 421 10.80 -22.44 -20.38
CA ALA A 421 9.35 -22.41 -20.38
C ALA A 421 8.74 -23.40 -21.36
N PHE A 422 7.53 -23.82 -21.04
CA PHE A 422 6.60 -24.52 -21.94
C PHE A 422 5.39 -23.65 -22.13
N LEU A 423 5.02 -23.40 -23.37
CA LEU A 423 3.87 -22.58 -23.70
C LEU A 423 3.04 -23.21 -24.84
N LYS A 424 1.74 -22.91 -24.83
CA LYS A 424 0.79 -23.46 -25.78
C LYS A 424 -0.13 -22.36 -26.30
N ASN A 425 -0.22 -22.31 -27.62
CA ASN A 425 -1.20 -21.51 -28.34
C ASN A 425 -2.21 -22.41 -29.04
N ARG A 426 -3.43 -21.89 -29.27
CA ARG A 426 -4.49 -22.58 -29.98
C ARG A 426 -4.01 -22.90 -31.38
N GLY A 427 -4.22 -24.14 -31.80
CA GLY A 427 -3.79 -24.63 -33.12
C GLY A 427 -2.31 -25.00 -33.26
N ASN A 428 -1.45 -24.62 -32.33
CA ASN A 428 -0.01 -24.92 -32.40
C ASN A 428 0.37 -26.08 -31.47
N ASN A 429 1.53 -26.69 -31.71
CA ASN A 429 2.13 -27.63 -30.79
C ASN A 429 2.70 -26.90 -29.55
N ILE A 430 3.00 -27.66 -28.49
CA ILE A 430 3.69 -27.09 -27.31
C ILE A 430 5.07 -26.59 -27.74
N PHE A 431 5.37 -25.36 -27.46
CA PHE A 431 6.67 -24.75 -27.72
C PHE A 431 7.50 -24.79 -26.46
N PHE A 432 8.72 -25.32 -26.58
CA PHE A 432 9.74 -25.28 -25.53
C PHE A 432 10.65 -24.10 -25.75
N ALA A 433 10.69 -23.17 -24.79
CA ALA A 433 11.53 -22.00 -24.78
C ALA A 433 12.68 -22.17 -23.78
N TYR A 434 13.87 -21.73 -24.14
CA TYR A 434 15.00 -21.63 -23.25
C TYR A 434 15.89 -20.43 -23.58
N GLU A 435 16.52 -19.86 -22.57
CA GLU A 435 17.55 -18.87 -22.71
C GLU A 435 18.50 -18.86 -21.51
N ASN A 436 19.69 -18.34 -21.73
CA ASN A 436 20.64 -18.02 -20.68
C ASN A 436 21.42 -16.73 -21.02
N GLY A 437 22.02 -16.15 -19.99
CA GLY A 437 22.79 -14.93 -20.15
C GLY A 437 23.38 -14.40 -18.84
N LEU A 438 23.91 -13.20 -18.91
CA LEU A 438 24.44 -12.48 -17.76
C LEU A 438 23.47 -11.40 -17.32
N ARG A 439 23.39 -11.23 -16.01
CA ARG A 439 22.64 -10.15 -15.36
C ARG A 439 23.59 -9.31 -14.53
N LEU A 440 23.59 -8.01 -14.78
CA LEU A 440 24.23 -7.03 -13.93
C LEU A 440 23.17 -6.46 -12.98
N ASN A 441 23.21 -6.89 -11.72
CA ASN A 441 22.22 -6.56 -10.71
C ASN A 441 22.77 -5.50 -9.75
N PHE A 442 22.79 -4.25 -10.19
CA PHE A 442 23.28 -3.13 -9.37
C PHE A 442 22.36 -2.85 -8.17
N ILE A 443 21.06 -2.76 -8.44
CA ILE A 443 20.01 -2.63 -7.41
C ILE A 443 18.82 -3.48 -7.85
N HIS A 444 18.57 -4.55 -7.11
CA HIS A 444 17.54 -5.54 -7.42
C HIS A 444 16.16 -4.91 -7.70
N ASN A 445 15.59 -5.20 -8.87
CA ASN A 445 14.32 -4.67 -9.41
C ASN A 445 14.27 -3.12 -9.53
N ILE A 446 15.41 -2.45 -9.63
CA ILE A 446 15.46 -0.99 -9.77
C ILE A 446 16.45 -0.59 -10.88
N LEU A 447 17.65 -1.14 -10.87
CA LEU A 447 18.68 -0.89 -11.86
C LEU A 447 19.40 -2.19 -12.19
N GLU A 448 19.07 -2.78 -13.31
CA GLU A 448 19.60 -4.06 -13.79
C GLU A 448 19.80 -4.02 -15.29
N LEU A 449 20.80 -4.76 -15.77
CA LEU A 449 21.01 -5.02 -17.19
C LEU A 449 21.03 -6.53 -17.41
N TYR A 450 20.44 -6.97 -18.49
CA TYR A 450 20.45 -8.36 -18.93
C TYR A 450 21.09 -8.45 -20.31
N LEU A 451 22.03 -9.37 -20.43
CA LEU A 451 22.83 -9.64 -21.61
C LEU A 451 22.53 -11.09 -22.04
N PRO A 452 21.55 -11.33 -22.92
CA PRO A 452 21.26 -12.66 -23.44
C PRO A 452 22.47 -13.22 -24.19
N ILE A 453 22.86 -14.46 -23.92
CA ILE A 453 24.00 -15.13 -24.56
C ILE A 453 23.50 -16.17 -25.56
N TYR A 454 22.63 -17.08 -25.12
CA TYR A 454 22.15 -18.19 -25.94
C TYR A 454 20.65 -18.45 -25.65
N SER A 455 19.90 -18.74 -26.73
CA SER A 455 18.46 -19.00 -26.63
C SER A 455 18.01 -19.99 -27.74
N ASN A 456 16.71 -20.21 -27.90
CA ASN A 456 16.17 -20.93 -29.08
C ASN A 456 16.64 -20.34 -30.42
N ASN A 457 17.03 -19.06 -30.43
CA ASN A 457 17.57 -18.39 -31.61
C ASN A 457 19.05 -18.67 -31.86
N GLY A 458 19.70 -19.53 -31.07
CA GLY A 458 21.16 -19.77 -31.08
C GLY A 458 21.94 -18.70 -30.28
N TRP A 459 23.16 -18.46 -30.70
CA TRP A 459 24.05 -17.48 -30.06
C TRP A 459 23.55 -16.04 -30.29
N GLU A 460 23.02 -15.41 -29.27
CA GLU A 460 22.45 -14.05 -29.33
C GLU A 460 23.58 -13.00 -29.56
N ILE A 461 24.74 -13.21 -28.96
CA ILE A 461 25.90 -12.31 -29.05
C ILE A 461 26.47 -12.20 -30.47
N ASN A 462 26.24 -13.19 -31.32
CA ASN A 462 26.75 -13.22 -32.70
C ASN A 462 25.80 -12.55 -33.70
N LYS A 463 24.63 -12.11 -33.24
CA LYS A 463 23.63 -11.48 -34.09
C LYS A 463 24.03 -10.04 -34.44
N ASN A 464 23.77 -9.65 -35.69
CA ASN A 464 23.83 -8.25 -36.08
C ASN A 464 22.95 -7.40 -35.17
N ALA A 465 23.51 -6.30 -34.67
CA ALA A 465 22.82 -5.40 -33.73
C ALA A 465 22.43 -6.03 -32.38
N TYR A 466 23.33 -6.80 -31.76
CA TYR A 466 23.17 -7.39 -30.42
C TYR A 466 22.67 -6.39 -29.37
N SER A 467 23.06 -5.11 -29.49
CA SER A 467 22.59 -4.04 -28.59
C SER A 467 21.07 -3.94 -28.46
N LYS A 468 20.32 -4.36 -29.49
CA LYS A 468 18.85 -4.40 -29.46
C LYS A 468 18.28 -5.53 -28.58
N ASN A 469 19.09 -6.55 -28.27
CA ASN A 469 18.71 -7.70 -27.45
C ASN A 469 18.98 -7.46 -25.95
N ILE A 470 19.80 -6.47 -25.63
CA ILE A 470 20.08 -6.08 -24.24
C ILE A 470 18.79 -5.55 -23.61
N ARG A 471 18.48 -6.01 -22.39
CA ARG A 471 17.33 -5.54 -21.62
C ARG A 471 17.79 -4.80 -20.39
N PHE A 472 17.02 -3.77 -20.00
CA PHE A 472 17.32 -3.01 -18.79
C PHE A 472 16.06 -2.92 -17.89
N VAL A 473 16.29 -2.97 -16.58
CA VAL A 473 15.31 -2.56 -15.59
C VAL A 473 15.68 -1.18 -15.11
N LEU A 474 14.77 -0.25 -15.22
CA LEU A 474 14.90 1.09 -14.67
C LEU A 474 13.61 1.49 -14.00
N VAL A 475 13.65 1.66 -12.68
CA VAL A 475 12.52 2.16 -11.89
C VAL A 475 12.96 3.41 -11.15
N ALA A 476 12.37 4.54 -11.49
CA ALA A 476 12.66 5.83 -10.87
C ALA A 476 12.15 5.87 -9.41
N LYS A 477 12.93 5.28 -8.49
CA LYS A 477 12.74 5.39 -7.04
C LYS A 477 13.89 6.22 -6.44
N PRO A 478 13.78 7.55 -6.37
CA PRO A 478 14.87 8.44 -5.98
C PRO A 478 15.54 8.04 -4.66
N LYS A 479 14.75 7.60 -3.68
CA LYS A 479 15.28 7.16 -2.38
C LYS A 479 16.17 5.91 -2.48
N ALA A 480 15.84 4.96 -3.34
CA ALA A 480 16.63 3.74 -3.51
C ALA A 480 17.93 4.03 -4.26
N ILE A 481 17.84 4.84 -5.31
CA ILE A 481 18.98 5.30 -6.09
C ILE A 481 19.92 6.12 -5.20
N PHE A 482 19.39 7.08 -4.44
CA PHE A 482 20.18 7.88 -3.49
C PHE A 482 20.86 7.02 -2.41
N ASN A 483 20.17 6.04 -1.83
CA ASN A 483 20.74 5.13 -0.84
C ASN A 483 21.83 4.24 -1.42
N PHE A 484 21.71 3.83 -2.68
CA PHE A 484 22.73 3.08 -3.39
C PHE A 484 24.03 3.89 -3.53
N PHE A 485 23.94 5.11 -4.05
CA PHE A 485 25.12 5.99 -4.16
C PHE A 485 25.72 6.36 -2.80
N ARG A 486 24.89 6.57 -1.78
CA ARG A 486 25.37 6.89 -0.43
C ARG A 486 26.11 5.75 0.26
N ARG A 487 25.76 4.50 -0.03
CA ARG A 487 26.41 3.32 0.57
C ARG A 487 27.71 2.93 -0.11
N GLY A 488 28.02 3.57 -1.22
CA GLY A 488 29.19 3.28 -2.04
C GLY A 488 29.05 1.99 -2.87
N PHE A 489 29.85 1.91 -3.90
CA PHE A 489 30.01 0.72 -4.74
C PHE A 489 30.98 -0.32 -4.14
N LEU A 490 31.37 -0.16 -2.88
CA LEU A 490 32.41 -0.97 -2.23
C LEU A 490 31.89 -2.25 -1.63
#